data_f917c46b45799058a5ca748159e52f5e
#
_entry.id   f917c46b45799058a5ca748159e52f5e
#
_cell.length_a   1.000
_cell.length_b   1.000
_cell.length_c   1.000
_cell.angle_alpha   90.00
_cell.angle_beta   90.00
_cell.angle_gamma   90.00
#
_symmetry.space_group_name_H-M   'P 1'
#
loop_
_entity.id
_entity.type
_entity.pdbx_description
1 polymer ?
#
loop_
_entity_poly.entity_id
_entity_poly.type
_entity_poly.pdbx_seq_one_letter_code
_entity_poly.pdbx_strand_id
1 'polypeptide(L)'
;PGTAQSFLSNYFPGQTPEKIERTNTDQENARLLYRVVFPDEVKAEFSENGGWKRLMIPDQKLPGSLDSLWGKIIEYVQQLFPDDPFIGIENACYGDCVLLSSGKKIAFYYDGTCVGYEMDIKDESGVPQPVRDFVATYFPDGVFQAVVEHIPNGNVTAGYSFWLENGFKCVLNDRGQWTEVNGGTELLPVSILETLPAKVTEQLYRDYPAAQVTYIRLEGTCYTIQVSKTVYV
;
A
#
# COMPACT_ATOMS: atom_id res chain seq x y z
N PRO A 1 -4.71 22.09 10.33
CA PRO A 1 -3.27 21.96 10.04
C PRO A 1 -2.90 22.59 8.69
N GLY A 2 -1.71 23.20 8.59
CA GLY A 2 -1.23 23.92 7.39
C GLY A 2 -1.18 23.02 6.14
N THR A 3 -0.76 21.76 6.30
CA THR A 3 -0.72 20.78 5.21
C THR A 3 -2.11 20.51 4.61
N ALA A 4 -3.14 20.38 5.45
CA ALA A 4 -4.52 20.20 4.98
C ALA A 4 -5.01 21.46 4.25
N GLN A 5 -4.68 22.67 4.76
CA GLN A 5 -5.03 23.92 4.10
C GLN A 5 -4.36 24.04 2.73
N SER A 6 -3.08 23.68 2.63
CA SER A 6 -2.36 23.65 1.34
C SER A 6 -3.00 22.68 0.35
N PHE A 7 -3.38 21.48 0.79
CA PHE A 7 -4.10 20.52 -0.05
C PHE A 7 -5.42 21.13 -0.56
N LEU A 8 -6.22 21.68 0.34
CA LEU A 8 -7.52 22.27 -0.03
C LEU A 8 -7.35 23.47 -0.98
N SER A 9 -6.38 24.35 -0.75
CA SER A 9 -6.11 25.49 -1.62
C SER A 9 -5.66 25.06 -3.03
N ASN A 10 -4.89 23.98 -3.13
CA ASN A 10 -4.38 23.48 -4.40
C ASN A 10 -5.44 22.74 -5.21
N TYR A 11 -6.24 21.92 -4.53
CA TYR A 11 -7.15 20.97 -5.22
C TYR A 11 -8.63 21.35 -5.17
N PHE A 12 -8.99 22.34 -4.34
CA PHE A 12 -10.35 22.91 -4.25
C PHE A 12 -10.31 24.43 -4.31
N PRO A 13 -9.67 25.03 -5.36
CA PRO A 13 -9.49 26.46 -5.44
C PRO A 13 -10.86 27.17 -5.56
N GLY A 14 -11.09 28.18 -4.71
CA GLY A 14 -12.32 28.97 -4.72
C GLY A 14 -13.55 28.27 -4.12
N GLN A 15 -13.43 27.02 -3.69
CA GLN A 15 -14.51 26.33 -2.98
C GLN A 15 -14.48 26.70 -1.49
N THR A 16 -15.67 26.95 -0.93
CA THR A 16 -15.85 27.19 0.49
C THR A 16 -16.46 25.94 1.13
N PRO A 17 -15.81 25.33 2.11
CA PRO A 17 -16.40 24.21 2.83
C PRO A 17 -17.71 24.60 3.52
N GLU A 18 -18.71 23.74 3.43
CA GLU A 18 -19.94 23.88 4.23
C GLU A 18 -19.69 23.53 5.70
N LYS A 19 -18.86 22.53 5.93
CA LYS A 19 -18.60 22.02 7.26
C LYS A 19 -17.16 21.56 7.44
N ILE A 20 -16.59 21.84 8.60
CA ILE A 20 -15.31 21.30 9.04
C ILE A 20 -15.56 20.62 10.39
N GLU A 21 -15.30 19.32 10.44
CA GLU A 21 -15.50 18.51 11.64
C GLU A 21 -14.16 17.94 12.11
N ARG A 22 -14.07 17.80 13.41
CA ARG A 22 -13.05 17.00 14.07
C ARG A 22 -13.72 15.72 14.56
N THR A 23 -13.29 14.58 14.05
CA THR A 23 -13.94 13.32 14.31
C THR A 23 -12.95 12.25 14.77
N ASN A 24 -13.39 11.35 15.63
CA ASN A 24 -12.68 10.13 16.04
C ASN A 24 -13.22 8.95 15.24
N THR A 25 -13.10 8.97 13.92
CA THR A 25 -13.70 7.94 13.05
C THR A 25 -12.89 6.67 12.92
N ASP A 26 -11.68 6.67 13.40
CA ASP A 26 -10.88 5.44 13.43
C ASP A 26 -11.17 4.68 14.73
N GLN A 27 -12.12 3.74 14.67
CA GLN A 27 -12.47 2.90 15.81
C GLN A 27 -11.30 2.02 16.28
N GLU A 28 -10.32 1.77 15.40
CA GLU A 28 -9.17 0.91 15.70
C GLU A 28 -7.98 1.64 16.32
N ASN A 29 -7.80 2.96 16.07
CA ASN A 29 -6.60 3.67 16.51
C ASN A 29 -6.86 4.97 17.29
N ALA A 30 -8.10 5.34 17.61
CA ALA A 30 -8.48 6.57 18.32
C ALA A 30 -7.80 7.86 17.81
N ARG A 31 -7.38 7.87 16.54
CA ARG A 31 -6.69 9.02 15.93
C ARG A 31 -7.70 10.06 15.51
N LEU A 32 -7.40 11.31 15.83
CA LEU A 32 -8.19 12.45 15.40
C LEU A 32 -8.06 12.63 13.88
N LEU A 33 -9.23 12.70 13.22
CA LEU A 33 -9.33 13.07 11.82
C LEU A 33 -10.01 14.42 11.68
N TYR A 34 -9.62 15.19 10.67
CA TYR A 34 -10.35 16.36 10.23
C TYR A 34 -11.12 15.98 8.97
N ARG A 35 -12.43 16.22 8.96
CA ARG A 35 -13.28 16.04 7.80
C ARG A 35 -13.75 17.40 7.32
N VAL A 36 -13.56 17.66 6.02
CA VAL A 36 -14.03 18.84 5.32
C VAL A 36 -15.11 18.40 4.34
N VAL A 37 -16.29 19.00 4.43
CA VAL A 37 -17.43 18.70 3.56
C VAL A 37 -17.68 19.92 2.67
N PHE A 38 -17.83 19.69 1.38
CA PHE A 38 -18.15 20.69 0.37
C PHE A 38 -19.63 20.62 -0.06
N PRO A 39 -20.20 21.68 -0.70
CA PRO A 39 -21.60 21.74 -1.12
C PRO A 39 -22.05 20.62 -2.07
N ASP A 40 -21.12 20.03 -2.83
CA ASP A 40 -21.34 18.89 -3.73
C ASP A 40 -21.22 17.52 -3.02
N GLU A 41 -21.32 17.53 -1.69
CA GLU A 41 -21.17 16.36 -0.82
C GLU A 41 -19.79 15.68 -0.89
N VAL A 42 -18.82 16.24 -1.60
CA VAL A 42 -17.44 15.78 -1.57
C VAL A 42 -16.89 15.93 -0.14
N LYS A 43 -16.25 14.87 0.35
CA LYS A 43 -15.69 14.84 1.71
C LYS A 43 -14.20 14.54 1.63
N ALA A 44 -13.38 15.45 2.17
CA ALA A 44 -11.94 15.27 2.29
C ALA A 44 -11.57 15.01 3.75
N GLU A 45 -10.86 13.92 4.02
CA GLU A 45 -10.42 13.54 5.37
C GLU A 45 -8.89 13.65 5.48
N PHE A 46 -8.46 14.17 6.62
CA PHE A 46 -7.06 14.44 6.92
C PHE A 46 -6.69 13.89 8.30
N SER A 47 -5.46 13.41 8.42
CA SER A 47 -4.89 13.04 9.72
C SER A 47 -4.75 14.25 10.65
N GLU A 48 -4.45 14.00 11.91
CA GLU A 48 -4.15 15.04 12.91
C GLU A 48 -3.05 15.99 12.44
N ASN A 49 -2.05 15.51 11.74
CA ASN A 49 -0.94 16.31 11.19
C ASN A 49 -1.28 16.99 9.86
N GLY A 50 -2.49 16.78 9.32
CA GLY A 50 -2.97 17.38 8.08
C GLY A 50 -2.60 16.62 6.81
N GLY A 51 -2.00 15.44 6.90
CA GLY A 51 -1.84 14.55 5.74
C GLY A 51 -3.22 14.06 5.26
N TRP A 52 -3.48 14.10 3.95
CA TRP A 52 -4.73 13.61 3.41
C TRP A 52 -4.85 12.08 3.58
N LYS A 53 -6.05 11.60 3.83
CA LYS A 53 -6.34 10.20 4.09
C LYS A 53 -7.36 9.62 3.13
N ARG A 54 -8.44 10.35 2.91
CA ARG A 54 -9.54 9.89 2.07
C ARG A 54 -10.23 11.05 1.39
N LEU A 55 -10.65 10.83 0.16
CA LEU A 55 -11.55 11.70 -0.58
C LEU A 55 -12.76 10.89 -1.02
N MET A 56 -13.96 11.26 -0.59
CA MET A 56 -15.22 10.67 -1.03
C MET A 56 -15.87 11.57 -2.05
N ILE A 57 -16.30 11.00 -3.19
CA ILE A 57 -16.83 11.71 -4.36
C ILE A 57 -18.15 11.05 -4.79
N PRO A 58 -19.27 11.40 -4.18
CA PRO A 58 -20.54 10.69 -4.36
C PRO A 58 -21.08 10.73 -5.80
N ASP A 59 -20.87 11.83 -6.51
CA ASP A 59 -21.36 12.03 -7.88
C ASP A 59 -20.39 11.51 -8.96
N GLN A 60 -19.32 10.85 -8.56
CA GLN A 60 -18.30 10.26 -9.44
C GLN A 60 -17.54 11.27 -10.31
N LYS A 61 -17.72 12.57 -10.08
CA LYS A 61 -17.02 13.64 -10.79
C LYS A 61 -15.80 14.07 -10.01
N LEU A 62 -14.64 13.62 -10.46
CA LEU A 62 -13.39 14.11 -9.89
C LEU A 62 -13.30 15.63 -10.11
N PRO A 63 -13.06 16.44 -9.07
CA PRO A 63 -12.77 17.85 -9.26
C PRO A 63 -11.63 18.03 -10.26
N GLY A 64 -11.80 18.94 -11.25
CA GLY A 64 -10.87 19.07 -12.38
C GLY A 64 -9.41 19.32 -11.99
N SER A 65 -9.19 19.92 -10.83
CA SER A 65 -7.86 20.10 -10.24
C SER A 65 -7.18 18.79 -9.77
N LEU A 66 -7.95 17.72 -9.56
CA LEU A 66 -7.49 16.40 -9.15
C LEU A 66 -7.31 15.44 -10.33
N ASP A 67 -7.80 15.80 -11.51
CA ASP A 67 -7.72 14.98 -12.72
C ASP A 67 -6.26 14.68 -13.10
N SER A 68 -5.38 15.63 -12.93
CA SER A 68 -3.95 15.45 -13.18
C SER A 68 -3.28 14.44 -12.24
N LEU A 69 -3.84 14.21 -11.05
CA LEU A 69 -3.33 13.24 -10.08
C LEU A 69 -3.91 11.84 -10.33
N TRP A 70 -5.23 11.73 -10.45
CA TRP A 70 -5.94 10.46 -10.40
C TRP A 70 -6.80 10.15 -11.62
N GLY A 71 -6.94 11.09 -12.58
CA GLY A 71 -7.80 10.89 -13.74
C GLY A 71 -7.50 9.60 -14.50
N LYS A 72 -6.23 9.31 -14.78
CA LYS A 72 -5.80 8.08 -15.47
C LYS A 72 -6.08 6.81 -14.66
N ILE A 73 -5.89 6.86 -13.34
CA ILE A 73 -6.16 5.73 -12.44
C ILE A 73 -7.66 5.44 -12.43
N ILE A 74 -8.50 6.49 -12.31
CA ILE A 74 -9.95 6.35 -12.30
C ILE A 74 -10.45 5.86 -13.65
N GLU A 75 -9.96 6.41 -14.76
CA GLU A 75 -10.30 5.94 -16.11
C GLU A 75 -9.98 4.46 -16.29
N TYR A 76 -8.80 4.02 -15.86
CA TYR A 76 -8.41 2.62 -15.89
C TYR A 76 -9.34 1.73 -15.04
N VAL A 77 -9.68 2.16 -13.83
CA VAL A 77 -10.61 1.43 -12.95
C VAL A 77 -12.00 1.34 -13.57
N GLN A 78 -12.52 2.42 -14.17
CA GLN A 78 -13.82 2.42 -14.83
C GLN A 78 -13.87 1.52 -16.07
N GLN A 79 -12.73 1.35 -16.77
CA GLN A 79 -12.63 0.38 -17.87
C GLN A 79 -12.66 -1.07 -17.36
N LEU A 80 -12.04 -1.35 -16.22
CA LEU A 80 -12.05 -2.69 -15.60
C LEU A 80 -13.40 -3.03 -14.94
N PHE A 81 -14.09 -2.02 -14.39
CA PHE A 81 -15.31 -2.18 -13.60
C PHE A 81 -16.39 -1.19 -14.07
N PRO A 82 -16.90 -1.33 -15.31
CA PRO A 82 -17.85 -0.36 -15.88
C PRO A 82 -19.18 -0.29 -15.12
N ASP A 83 -19.57 -1.37 -14.46
CA ASP A 83 -20.82 -1.48 -13.70
C ASP A 83 -20.65 -1.22 -12.19
N ASP A 84 -19.43 -0.91 -11.74
CA ASP A 84 -19.12 -0.67 -10.33
C ASP A 84 -18.40 0.68 -10.18
N PRO A 85 -19.16 1.78 -10.08
CA PRO A 85 -18.59 3.12 -10.12
C PRO A 85 -17.68 3.40 -8.94
N PHE A 86 -16.63 4.19 -9.17
CA PHE A 86 -15.81 4.68 -8.09
C PHE A 86 -16.58 5.70 -7.21
N ILE A 87 -16.32 5.70 -5.93
CA ILE A 87 -16.93 6.60 -4.95
C ILE A 87 -15.90 7.37 -4.12
N GLY A 88 -14.61 7.08 -4.30
CA GLY A 88 -13.58 7.76 -3.53
C GLY A 88 -12.18 7.21 -3.77
N ILE A 89 -11.22 7.84 -3.11
CA ILE A 89 -9.81 7.46 -3.11
C ILE A 89 -9.28 7.54 -1.68
N GLU A 90 -8.48 6.55 -1.28
CA GLU A 90 -7.76 6.53 0.00
C GLU A 90 -6.25 6.57 -0.21
N ASN A 91 -5.54 7.22 0.70
CA ASN A 91 -4.10 7.13 0.81
C ASN A 91 -3.74 5.92 1.66
N ALA A 92 -3.08 4.93 1.07
CA ALA A 92 -2.63 3.71 1.73
C ALA A 92 -1.10 3.70 1.92
N CYS A 93 -0.59 2.71 2.64
CA CYS A 93 0.86 2.58 2.88
C CYS A 93 1.67 2.25 1.62
N TYR A 94 1.01 1.79 0.57
CA TYR A 94 1.62 1.39 -0.70
C TYR A 94 1.42 2.42 -1.83
N GLY A 95 0.51 3.37 -1.68
CA GLY A 95 0.12 4.34 -2.70
C GLY A 95 -1.32 4.78 -2.56
N ASP A 96 -2.04 4.81 -3.67
CA ASP A 96 -3.44 5.20 -3.73
C ASP A 96 -4.36 3.97 -3.81
N CYS A 97 -5.55 4.07 -3.23
CA CYS A 97 -6.57 3.04 -3.28
C CYS A 97 -7.89 3.63 -3.77
N VAL A 98 -8.39 3.16 -4.91
CA VAL A 98 -9.69 3.56 -5.45
C VAL A 98 -10.79 2.74 -4.81
N LEU A 99 -11.80 3.43 -4.28
CA LEU A 99 -12.97 2.83 -3.63
C LEU A 99 -14.11 2.71 -4.63
N LEU A 100 -14.70 1.51 -4.74
CA LEU A 100 -15.85 1.22 -5.59
C LEU A 100 -17.14 1.15 -4.76
N SER A 101 -18.29 1.37 -5.43
CA SER A 101 -19.60 1.36 -4.76
C SER A 101 -19.97 0.02 -4.16
N SER A 102 -19.44 -1.09 -4.70
CA SER A 102 -19.58 -2.43 -4.13
C SER A 102 -18.82 -2.65 -2.82
N GLY A 103 -17.95 -1.71 -2.43
CA GLY A 103 -17.03 -1.84 -1.31
C GLY A 103 -15.66 -2.43 -1.69
N LYS A 104 -15.45 -2.81 -2.96
CA LYS A 104 -14.14 -3.22 -3.43
C LYS A 104 -13.15 -2.06 -3.39
N LYS A 105 -11.89 -2.39 -3.18
CA LYS A 105 -10.78 -1.46 -3.13
C LYS A 105 -9.71 -1.88 -4.14
N ILE A 106 -9.30 -0.97 -5.02
CA ILE A 106 -8.31 -1.23 -6.06
C ILE A 106 -7.03 -0.47 -5.73
N ALA A 107 -5.97 -1.22 -5.47
CA ALA A 107 -4.67 -0.73 -5.03
C ALA A 107 -3.78 -0.30 -6.20
N PHE A 108 -3.14 0.84 -6.06
CA PHE A 108 -2.14 1.39 -6.99
C PHE A 108 -0.88 1.78 -6.25
N TYR A 109 0.29 1.52 -6.84
CA TYR A 109 1.52 2.13 -6.36
C TYR A 109 1.55 3.63 -6.67
N TYR A 110 2.45 4.38 -6.00
CA TYR A 110 2.62 5.84 -6.22
C TYR A 110 2.99 6.22 -7.65
N ASP A 111 3.50 5.29 -8.46
CA ASP A 111 3.77 5.49 -9.88
C ASP A 111 2.56 5.26 -10.80
N GLY A 112 1.38 4.95 -10.21
CA GLY A 112 0.14 4.68 -10.91
C GLY A 112 0.00 3.25 -11.43
N THR A 113 0.93 2.35 -11.12
CA THR A 113 0.81 0.92 -11.47
C THR A 113 -0.29 0.26 -10.66
N CYS A 114 -1.30 -0.31 -11.34
CA CYS A 114 -2.32 -1.11 -10.68
C CYS A 114 -1.72 -2.39 -10.12
N VAL A 115 -1.92 -2.61 -8.83
CA VAL A 115 -1.45 -3.81 -8.10
C VAL A 115 -2.53 -4.87 -8.07
N GLY A 116 -3.72 -4.52 -7.56
CA GLY A 116 -4.79 -5.50 -7.40
C GLY A 116 -5.88 -5.09 -6.42
N TYR A 117 -6.53 -6.09 -5.85
CA TYR A 117 -7.58 -5.91 -4.86
C TYR A 117 -6.98 -5.81 -3.46
N GLU A 118 -7.24 -4.71 -2.74
CA GLU A 118 -6.96 -4.67 -1.30
C GLU A 118 -7.96 -5.55 -0.56
N MET A 119 -7.43 -6.46 0.25
CA MET A 119 -8.21 -7.41 1.04
C MET A 119 -8.68 -6.77 2.33
N ASP A 120 -9.85 -7.19 2.82
CA ASP A 120 -10.28 -6.81 4.18
C ASP A 120 -9.51 -7.66 5.20
N ILE A 121 -8.65 -7.00 5.97
CA ILE A 121 -7.78 -7.62 6.97
C ILE A 121 -8.30 -7.47 8.41
N LYS A 122 -9.53 -6.93 8.59
CA LYS A 122 -10.13 -6.77 9.93
C LYS A 122 -10.32 -8.11 10.64
N ASP A 123 -10.45 -9.17 9.86
CA ASP A 123 -10.51 -10.54 10.32
C ASP A 123 -9.43 -11.35 9.58
N GLU A 124 -8.72 -12.20 10.31
CA GLU A 124 -7.70 -13.10 9.72
C GLU A 124 -8.25 -13.99 8.60
N SER A 125 -9.55 -14.29 8.61
CA SER A 125 -10.20 -15.05 7.52
C SER A 125 -10.20 -14.30 6.18
N GLY A 126 -10.11 -12.98 6.19
CA GLY A 126 -9.95 -12.14 4.99
C GLY A 126 -8.57 -12.23 4.35
N VAL A 127 -7.55 -12.66 5.10
CA VAL A 127 -6.19 -12.80 4.59
C VAL A 127 -6.01 -14.15 3.90
N PRO A 128 -5.51 -14.20 2.65
CA PRO A 128 -5.27 -15.46 1.92
C PRO A 128 -4.35 -16.42 2.68
N GLN A 129 -4.68 -17.72 2.65
CA GLN A 129 -3.91 -18.74 3.38
C GLN A 129 -2.41 -18.71 3.07
N PRO A 130 -1.94 -18.60 1.80
CA PRO A 130 -0.50 -18.53 1.52
C PRO A 130 0.21 -17.37 2.22
N VAL A 131 -0.48 -16.24 2.38
CA VAL A 131 0.06 -15.05 3.07
C VAL A 131 0.14 -15.30 4.57
N ARG A 132 -0.92 -15.88 5.17
CA ARG A 132 -0.92 -16.26 6.60
C ARG A 132 0.20 -17.25 6.93
N ASP A 133 0.33 -18.30 6.13
CA ASP A 133 1.36 -19.33 6.33
C ASP A 133 2.77 -18.74 6.23
N PHE A 134 2.99 -17.84 5.28
CA PHE A 134 4.26 -17.16 5.12
C PHE A 134 4.59 -16.28 6.35
N VAL A 135 3.63 -15.46 6.80
CA VAL A 135 3.84 -14.58 7.96
C VAL A 135 4.04 -15.41 9.23
N ALA A 136 3.24 -16.44 9.47
CA ALA A 136 3.42 -17.33 10.60
C ALA A 136 4.81 -18.01 10.64
N THR A 137 5.37 -18.29 9.45
CA THR A 137 6.69 -18.95 9.34
C THR A 137 7.85 -17.99 9.54
N TYR A 138 7.79 -16.81 8.94
CA TYR A 138 8.94 -15.91 8.84
C TYR A 138 8.82 -14.64 9.69
N PHE A 139 7.62 -14.27 10.07
CA PHE A 139 7.29 -13.05 10.83
C PHE A 139 6.23 -13.36 11.90
N PRO A 140 6.50 -14.24 12.88
CA PRO A 140 5.48 -14.75 13.81
C PRO A 140 4.77 -13.64 14.62
N ASP A 141 5.44 -12.51 14.83
CA ASP A 141 4.90 -11.33 15.51
C ASP A 141 4.41 -10.25 14.51
N GLY A 142 4.30 -10.60 13.23
CA GLY A 142 3.94 -9.66 12.16
C GLY A 142 2.45 -9.33 12.18
N VAL A 143 2.13 -8.03 12.27
CA VAL A 143 0.77 -7.50 12.16
C VAL A 143 0.57 -6.92 10.76
N PHE A 144 -0.48 -7.32 10.07
CA PHE A 144 -0.79 -6.82 8.74
C PHE A 144 -1.22 -5.34 8.78
N GLN A 145 -0.61 -4.54 7.93
CA GLN A 145 -1.03 -3.17 7.63
C GLN A 145 -1.89 -3.11 6.36
N ALA A 146 -1.55 -3.92 5.36
CA ALA A 146 -2.32 -4.10 4.12
C ALA A 146 -1.98 -5.45 3.47
N VAL A 147 -2.94 -6.02 2.76
CA VAL A 147 -2.77 -7.19 1.90
C VAL A 147 -3.48 -6.93 0.59
N VAL A 148 -2.80 -7.15 -0.53
CA VAL A 148 -3.31 -6.95 -1.88
C VAL A 148 -3.18 -8.25 -2.68
N GLU A 149 -4.29 -8.75 -3.20
CA GLU A 149 -4.30 -9.82 -4.20
C GLU A 149 -4.08 -9.20 -5.59
N HIS A 150 -3.08 -9.69 -6.30
CA HIS A 150 -2.70 -9.11 -7.59
C HIS A 150 -3.77 -9.31 -8.67
N ILE A 151 -4.04 -8.27 -9.44
CA ILE A 151 -4.74 -8.37 -10.73
C ILE A 151 -3.66 -8.58 -11.80
N PRO A 152 -3.55 -9.77 -12.41
CA PRO A 152 -2.56 -10.00 -13.44
C PRO A 152 -2.76 -9.06 -14.62
N ASN A 153 -1.68 -8.38 -15.00
CA ASN A 153 -1.60 -7.54 -16.18
C ASN A 153 -0.19 -7.70 -16.79
N GLY A 154 0.13 -6.99 -17.85
CA GLY A 154 1.43 -7.12 -18.52
C GLY A 154 2.66 -6.88 -17.62
N ASN A 155 2.47 -6.22 -16.47
CA ASN A 155 3.54 -5.84 -15.54
C ASN A 155 3.45 -6.55 -14.18
N VAL A 156 2.28 -7.11 -13.83
CA VAL A 156 2.01 -7.75 -12.55
C VAL A 156 1.56 -9.18 -12.78
N THR A 157 2.22 -10.14 -12.14
CA THR A 157 1.86 -11.56 -12.16
C THR A 157 0.90 -11.89 -11.02
N ALA A 158 0.18 -13.02 -11.13
CA ALA A 158 -0.66 -13.51 -10.05
C ALA A 158 0.15 -13.72 -8.76
N GLY A 159 -0.44 -13.38 -7.64
CA GLY A 159 0.20 -13.47 -6.33
C GLY A 159 -0.35 -12.45 -5.35
N TYR A 160 0.47 -12.10 -4.37
CA TYR A 160 0.08 -11.23 -3.27
C TYR A 160 1.20 -10.25 -2.93
N SER A 161 0.85 -9.01 -2.62
CA SER A 161 1.71 -8.08 -1.91
C SER A 161 1.13 -7.81 -0.54
N PHE A 162 1.97 -7.74 0.49
CA PHE A 162 1.51 -7.34 1.81
C PHE A 162 2.55 -6.49 2.54
N TRP A 163 2.06 -5.70 3.46
CA TRP A 163 2.83 -4.79 4.32
C TRP A 163 2.54 -5.11 5.77
N LEU A 164 3.57 -5.13 6.57
CA LEU A 164 3.49 -5.33 8.01
C LEU A 164 3.74 -4.01 8.74
N GLU A 165 3.15 -3.84 9.92
CA GLU A 165 3.31 -2.61 10.73
C GLU A 165 4.75 -2.32 11.13
N ASN A 166 5.59 -3.35 11.22
CA ASN A 166 7.03 -3.23 11.48
C ASN A 166 7.85 -2.81 10.25
N GLY A 167 7.20 -2.41 9.14
CA GLY A 167 7.84 -1.83 7.96
C GLY A 167 8.24 -2.82 6.87
N PHE A 168 8.06 -4.13 7.08
CA PHE A 168 8.33 -5.11 6.02
C PHE A 168 7.29 -5.04 4.91
N LYS A 169 7.76 -5.10 3.66
CA LYS A 169 6.97 -5.37 2.46
C LYS A 169 7.39 -6.71 1.87
N CYS A 170 6.44 -7.58 1.58
CA CYS A 170 6.69 -8.85 0.94
C CYS A 170 5.80 -9.03 -0.31
N VAL A 171 6.36 -9.70 -1.32
CA VAL A 171 5.62 -10.12 -2.52
C VAL A 171 5.74 -11.63 -2.66
N LEU A 172 4.61 -12.30 -2.77
CA LEU A 172 4.52 -13.73 -3.02
C LEU A 172 3.95 -13.99 -4.41
N ASN A 173 4.36 -15.07 -5.05
CA ASN A 173 3.68 -15.59 -6.22
C ASN A 173 2.36 -16.31 -5.82
N ASP A 174 1.61 -16.83 -6.80
CA ASP A 174 0.37 -17.56 -6.62
C ASP A 174 0.51 -18.86 -5.80
N ARG A 175 1.74 -19.37 -5.62
CA ARG A 175 2.07 -20.55 -4.82
C ARG A 175 2.50 -20.21 -3.39
N GLY A 176 2.48 -18.96 -3.00
CA GLY A 176 2.92 -18.50 -1.68
C GLY A 176 4.44 -18.43 -1.50
N GLN A 177 5.21 -18.59 -2.59
CA GLN A 177 6.66 -18.44 -2.54
C GLN A 177 7.02 -16.96 -2.69
N TRP A 178 7.94 -16.47 -1.88
CA TRP A 178 8.37 -15.09 -1.98
C TRP A 178 9.15 -14.82 -3.28
N THR A 179 8.90 -13.65 -3.84
CA THR A 179 9.66 -13.08 -4.96
C THR A 179 10.36 -11.78 -4.57
N GLU A 180 9.87 -11.12 -3.51
CA GLU A 180 10.49 -9.93 -2.93
C GLU A 180 10.26 -9.91 -1.43
N VAL A 181 11.32 -9.60 -0.66
CA VAL A 181 11.22 -9.26 0.77
C VAL A 181 12.04 -8.00 1.01
N ASN A 182 11.42 -6.97 1.52
CA ASN A 182 11.98 -5.65 1.74
C ASN A 182 11.73 -5.23 3.20
N GLY A 183 12.77 -5.07 3.98
CA GLY A 183 12.72 -4.58 5.34
C GLY A 183 12.93 -3.06 5.45
N GLY A 184 13.17 -2.37 4.33
CA GLY A 184 13.56 -0.96 4.37
C GLY A 184 14.89 -0.79 5.11
N THR A 185 14.83 -0.35 6.36
CA THR A 185 15.98 -0.24 7.27
C THR A 185 16.16 -1.48 8.17
N GLU A 186 15.13 -2.30 8.29
CA GLU A 186 15.14 -3.49 9.13
C GLU A 186 15.89 -4.66 8.46
N LEU A 187 16.54 -5.47 9.25
CA LEU A 187 17.24 -6.66 8.77
C LEU A 187 16.24 -7.77 8.45
N LEU A 188 16.46 -8.46 7.34
CA LEU A 188 15.65 -9.63 7.01
C LEU A 188 15.86 -10.76 8.04
N PRO A 189 14.79 -11.50 8.39
CA PRO A 189 14.89 -12.68 9.22
C PRO A 189 15.90 -13.68 8.65
N VAL A 190 16.69 -14.31 9.53
CA VAL A 190 17.65 -15.35 9.12
C VAL A 190 16.96 -16.50 8.40
N SER A 191 15.76 -16.87 8.85
CA SER A 191 14.93 -17.90 8.21
C SER A 191 14.58 -17.60 6.75
N ILE A 192 14.45 -16.32 6.36
CA ILE A 192 14.32 -15.92 4.95
C ILE A 192 15.63 -16.16 4.19
N LEU A 193 16.77 -15.78 4.77
CA LEU A 193 18.08 -15.95 4.12
C LEU A 193 18.44 -17.43 3.94
N GLU A 194 17.99 -18.31 4.82
CA GLU A 194 18.15 -19.77 4.72
C GLU A 194 17.39 -20.38 3.55
N THR A 195 16.40 -19.67 2.97
CA THR A 195 15.68 -20.12 1.76
C THR A 195 16.47 -19.85 0.47
N LEU A 196 17.54 -19.04 0.53
CA LEU A 196 18.38 -18.77 -0.64
C LEU A 196 19.15 -20.02 -1.06
N PRO A 197 19.38 -20.23 -2.37
CA PRO A 197 20.25 -21.30 -2.84
C PRO A 197 21.67 -21.18 -2.22
N ALA A 198 22.27 -22.31 -1.84
CA ALA A 198 23.58 -22.35 -1.21
C ALA A 198 24.66 -21.54 -1.96
N LYS A 199 24.69 -21.61 -3.31
CA LYS A 199 25.60 -20.82 -4.13
C LYS A 199 25.45 -19.31 -3.96
N VAL A 200 24.20 -18.83 -3.75
CA VAL A 200 23.92 -17.41 -3.53
C VAL A 200 24.43 -16.97 -2.16
N THR A 201 24.14 -17.75 -1.13
CA THR A 201 24.60 -17.49 0.25
C THR A 201 26.12 -17.57 0.36
N GLU A 202 26.76 -18.58 -0.25
CA GLU A 202 28.22 -18.72 -0.31
C GLU A 202 28.88 -17.52 -0.98
N GLN A 203 28.35 -17.07 -2.11
CA GLN A 203 28.86 -15.88 -2.79
C GLN A 203 28.67 -14.62 -1.97
N LEU A 204 27.46 -14.42 -1.40
CA LEU A 204 27.15 -13.26 -0.57
C LEU A 204 28.15 -13.12 0.60
N TYR A 205 28.33 -14.16 1.38
CA TYR A 205 29.21 -14.08 2.57
C TYR A 205 30.70 -14.17 2.24
N ARG A 206 31.09 -14.69 1.09
CA ARG A 206 32.46 -14.59 0.59
C ARG A 206 32.80 -13.14 0.22
N ASP A 207 31.90 -12.47 -0.51
CA ASP A 207 32.14 -11.12 -1.02
C ASP A 207 31.84 -10.05 0.04
N TYR A 208 30.94 -10.35 0.99
CA TYR A 208 30.49 -9.48 2.07
C TYR A 208 30.38 -10.27 3.39
N PRO A 209 31.50 -10.60 4.08
CA PRO A 209 31.50 -11.47 5.26
C PRO A 209 30.63 -11.00 6.44
N ALA A 210 30.38 -9.68 6.55
CA ALA A 210 29.54 -9.07 7.57
C ALA A 210 28.24 -8.51 6.99
N ALA A 211 27.74 -9.10 5.89
CA ALA A 211 26.53 -8.62 5.22
C ALA A 211 25.32 -8.61 6.16
N GLN A 212 24.71 -7.46 6.29
CA GLN A 212 23.40 -7.27 6.91
C GLN A 212 22.39 -7.02 5.80
N VAL A 213 21.54 -8.00 5.50
CA VAL A 213 20.63 -7.97 4.37
C VAL A 213 19.33 -7.29 4.78
N THR A 214 18.91 -6.29 4.01
CA THR A 214 17.65 -5.56 4.21
C THR A 214 16.64 -5.76 3.08
N TYR A 215 17.09 -6.28 1.93
CA TYR A 215 16.25 -6.49 0.76
C TYR A 215 16.73 -7.67 -0.06
N ILE A 216 15.79 -8.48 -0.54
CA ILE A 216 16.02 -9.52 -1.54
C ILE A 216 14.89 -9.53 -2.56
N ARG A 217 15.23 -9.77 -3.82
CA ARG A 217 14.27 -9.95 -4.92
C ARG A 217 14.75 -11.02 -5.88
N LEU A 218 13.83 -11.85 -6.32
CA LEU A 218 14.05 -12.89 -7.32
C LEU A 218 13.35 -12.48 -8.64
N GLU A 219 14.13 -12.31 -9.69
CA GLU A 219 13.62 -12.08 -11.05
C GLU A 219 14.15 -13.21 -11.98
N GLY A 220 13.24 -14.09 -12.36
CA GLY A 220 13.63 -15.31 -13.10
C GLY A 220 14.57 -16.17 -12.25
N THR A 221 15.87 -16.18 -12.59
CA THR A 221 16.91 -16.91 -11.85
C THR A 221 17.91 -15.98 -11.15
N CYS A 222 17.72 -14.66 -11.27
CA CYS A 222 18.63 -13.67 -10.73
C CYS A 222 18.14 -13.15 -9.38
N TYR A 223 19.05 -13.06 -8.41
CA TYR A 223 18.80 -12.47 -7.08
C TYR A 223 19.39 -11.07 -7.03
N THR A 224 18.58 -10.09 -6.67
CA THR A 224 19.05 -8.76 -6.25
C THR A 224 19.04 -8.73 -4.73
N ILE A 225 20.18 -8.46 -4.11
CA ILE A 225 20.37 -8.43 -2.64
C ILE A 225 20.96 -7.09 -2.25
N GLN A 226 20.28 -6.39 -1.34
CA GLN A 226 20.79 -5.16 -0.75
C GLN A 226 21.36 -5.45 0.63
N VAL A 227 22.59 -5.02 0.85
CA VAL A 227 23.27 -5.13 2.13
C VAL A 227 23.48 -3.75 2.74
N SER A 228 23.18 -3.59 4.01
CA SER A 228 23.57 -2.40 4.76
C SER A 228 25.05 -2.52 5.17
N LYS A 229 25.81 -1.43 5.08
CA LYS A 229 27.16 -1.35 5.66
C LYS A 229 27.02 -0.89 7.11
N THR A 230 27.37 -1.73 8.06
CA THR A 230 27.61 -1.26 9.42
C THR A 230 28.91 -0.47 9.39
N VAL A 231 28.82 0.86 9.52
CA VAL A 231 30.00 1.69 9.78
C VAL A 231 30.28 1.57 11.28
N TYR A 232 31.32 0.82 11.65
CA TYR A 232 31.84 0.87 13.01
C TYR A 232 32.53 2.25 13.17
N VAL A 233 31.96 3.09 14.03
CA VAL A 233 32.56 4.35 14.46
C VAL A 233 33.40 4.09 15.73
#